data_48f6aecee8977dd257a61050d0076af9
#
_entry.id   48f6aecee8977dd257a61050d0076af9
#
_cell.length_a   1.000
_cell.length_b   1.000
_cell.length_c   1.000
_cell.angle_alpha   90.00
_cell.angle_beta   90.00
_cell.angle_gamma   90.00
#
_symmetry.space_group_name_H-M   'P 1'
#
loop_
_entity.id
_entity.type
_entity.pdbx_description
1 polymer ?
#
loop_
_entity_poly.entity_id
_entity_poly.type
_entity_poly.pdbx_seq_one_letter_code
_entity_poly.pdbx_strand_id
1 'polypeptide(L)'
;MRLLIDKLSKAYGFLWAVRDLSVEVDSGDLIALLGPNGAGKTTLLKLLAGLITPTTGSIRFDGTPRAARLSAPRTGLLMPGDHLYDNLTVRENLRFFLSLYGQPSALRMIDAALNEVALLERGAQFVGNLSSGMRCRLSIAKWKLLQPDLLLLDEPYGVLDGSGIDLLEAFLRHQAENGVIVIMASHHVSRVLKLCSRALILKQGRLTFNEAKQQPWTSFDRAFGEFLPHGERWSS
;
A
#
# COMPACT_ATOMS: atom_id res chain seq x y z
N MET A 1 0.87 3.79 16.11
CA MET A 1 0.40 2.39 15.90
C MET A 1 1.59 1.48 15.64
N ARG A 2 1.61 0.29 16.22
CA ARG A 2 2.62 -0.74 15.95
C ARG A 2 1.95 -1.96 15.35
N LEU A 3 2.48 -2.47 14.24
CA LEU A 3 2.02 -3.67 13.56
C LEU A 3 2.99 -4.82 13.86
N LEU A 4 2.50 -5.89 14.48
CA LEU A 4 3.25 -7.12 14.71
C LEU A 4 2.67 -8.24 13.84
N ILE A 5 3.51 -8.84 13.03
CA ILE A 5 3.23 -10.05 12.27
C ILE A 5 4.01 -11.19 12.94
N ASP A 6 3.32 -12.25 13.36
CA ASP A 6 3.92 -13.34 14.12
C ASP A 6 3.63 -14.68 13.44
N LYS A 7 4.69 -15.33 12.89
CA LYS A 7 4.67 -16.64 12.21
C LYS A 7 3.54 -16.79 11.20
N LEU A 8 3.25 -15.68 10.50
CA LEU A 8 2.13 -15.58 9.56
C LEU A 8 2.33 -16.50 8.37
N SER A 9 1.35 -17.34 8.09
CA SER A 9 1.38 -18.23 6.93
C SER A 9 0.03 -18.27 6.23
N LYS A 10 0.05 -18.40 4.89
CA LYS A 10 -1.13 -18.59 4.04
C LYS A 10 -0.86 -19.64 2.99
N ALA A 11 -1.68 -20.70 3.01
CA ALA A 11 -1.71 -21.74 1.99
C ALA A 11 -2.98 -21.64 1.15
N TYR A 12 -2.86 -22.02 -0.11
CA TYR A 12 -3.95 -22.30 -1.04
C TYR A 12 -3.77 -23.74 -1.54
N GLY A 13 -4.55 -24.66 -0.95
CA GLY A 13 -4.33 -26.09 -1.12
C GLY A 13 -2.92 -26.48 -0.61
N PHE A 14 -2.10 -27.05 -1.47
CA PHE A 14 -0.73 -27.45 -1.13
C PHE A 14 0.33 -26.37 -1.35
N LEU A 15 -0.06 -25.23 -1.92
CA LEU A 15 0.85 -24.12 -2.23
C LEU A 15 0.89 -23.11 -1.09
N TRP A 16 2.06 -22.89 -0.51
CA TRP A 16 2.29 -21.83 0.46
C TRP A 16 2.60 -20.51 -0.24
N ALA A 17 1.68 -19.57 -0.18
CA ALA A 17 1.87 -18.21 -0.72
C ALA A 17 2.61 -17.29 0.24
N VAL A 18 2.43 -17.47 1.56
CA VAL A 18 3.23 -16.85 2.63
C VAL A 18 3.54 -17.93 3.64
N ARG A 19 4.77 -17.95 4.17
CA ARG A 19 5.23 -19.03 5.05
C ARG A 19 6.11 -18.50 6.17
N ASP A 20 5.66 -18.67 7.41
CA ASP A 20 6.38 -18.39 8.65
C ASP A 20 7.02 -16.98 8.67
N LEU A 21 6.22 -15.97 8.30
CA LEU A 21 6.67 -14.59 8.21
C LEU A 21 6.47 -13.90 9.55
N SER A 22 7.57 -13.36 10.10
CA SER A 22 7.55 -12.57 11.32
C SER A 22 8.26 -11.24 11.08
N VAL A 23 7.57 -10.14 11.38
CA VAL A 23 8.13 -8.79 11.28
C VAL A 23 7.34 -7.82 12.16
N GLU A 24 8.06 -6.87 12.74
CA GLU A 24 7.49 -5.73 13.44
C GLU A 24 7.63 -4.48 12.58
N VAL A 25 6.60 -3.64 12.55
CA VAL A 25 6.53 -2.39 11.81
C VAL A 25 6.01 -1.31 12.72
N ASP A 26 6.71 -0.19 12.75
CA ASP A 26 6.37 0.93 13.61
C ASP A 26 5.65 2.05 12.85
N SER A 27 4.96 2.89 13.61
CA SER A 27 4.30 4.11 13.12
C SER A 27 5.29 4.97 12.30
N GLY A 28 4.90 5.37 11.11
CA GLY A 28 5.72 6.18 10.22
C GLY A 28 6.67 5.39 9.32
N ASP A 29 6.71 4.06 9.45
CA ASP A 29 7.48 3.24 8.52
C ASP A 29 6.90 3.33 7.10
N LEU A 30 7.75 3.64 6.13
CA LEU A 30 7.46 3.57 4.70
C LEU A 30 8.30 2.43 4.10
N ILE A 31 7.63 1.32 3.81
CA ILE A 31 8.25 0.02 3.53
C ILE A 31 8.16 -0.34 2.06
N ALA A 32 9.31 -0.68 1.45
CA ALA A 32 9.37 -1.37 0.17
C ALA A 32 9.20 -2.87 0.37
N LEU A 33 8.13 -3.46 -0.18
CA LEU A 33 7.91 -4.90 -0.22
C LEU A 33 8.32 -5.44 -1.59
N LEU A 34 9.48 -6.07 -1.66
CA LEU A 34 10.14 -6.49 -2.89
C LEU A 34 10.14 -8.01 -3.05
N GLY A 35 10.44 -8.47 -4.25
CA GLY A 35 10.55 -9.89 -4.57
C GLY A 35 9.98 -10.22 -5.94
N PRO A 36 10.31 -11.39 -6.52
CA PRO A 36 9.84 -11.81 -7.84
C PRO A 36 8.32 -11.97 -7.90
N ASN A 37 7.79 -12.12 -9.12
CA ASN A 37 6.39 -12.48 -9.32
C ASN A 37 6.11 -13.84 -8.65
N GLY A 38 4.96 -13.95 -7.99
CA GLY A 38 4.63 -15.14 -7.21
C GLY A 38 5.31 -15.27 -5.84
N ALA A 39 6.12 -14.29 -5.41
CA ALA A 39 6.78 -14.32 -4.10
C ALA A 39 5.84 -14.24 -2.88
N GLY A 40 4.56 -13.88 -3.09
CA GLY A 40 3.58 -13.74 -2.03
C GLY A 40 3.24 -12.31 -1.63
N LYS A 41 3.78 -11.29 -2.30
CA LYS A 41 3.57 -9.86 -1.98
C LYS A 41 2.10 -9.47 -1.90
N THR A 42 1.34 -9.69 -2.97
CA THR A 42 -0.12 -9.43 -3.01
C THR A 42 -0.88 -10.20 -1.93
N THR A 43 -0.49 -11.44 -1.66
CA THR A 43 -1.11 -12.25 -0.60
C THR A 43 -0.85 -11.65 0.77
N LEU A 44 0.39 -11.19 1.04
CA LEU A 44 0.72 -10.51 2.29
C LEU A 44 -0.10 -9.22 2.44
N LEU A 45 -0.18 -8.38 1.40
CA LEU A 45 -1.01 -7.16 1.45
C LEU A 45 -2.49 -7.48 1.72
N LYS A 46 -3.06 -8.53 1.11
CA LYS A 46 -4.45 -8.97 1.37
C LYS A 46 -4.65 -9.47 2.80
N LEU A 47 -3.67 -10.17 3.39
CA LEU A 47 -3.69 -10.58 4.80
C LEU A 47 -3.68 -9.37 5.73
N LEU A 48 -2.80 -8.40 5.47
CA LEU A 48 -2.70 -7.15 6.23
C LEU A 48 -3.96 -6.29 6.11
N ALA A 49 -4.58 -6.25 4.93
CA ALA A 49 -5.87 -5.59 4.71
C ALA A 49 -7.04 -6.32 5.41
N GLY A 50 -6.88 -7.60 5.79
CA GLY A 50 -7.95 -8.42 6.34
C GLY A 50 -8.95 -8.92 5.30
N LEU A 51 -8.58 -8.87 4.01
CA LEU A 51 -9.39 -9.41 2.91
C LEU A 51 -9.39 -10.93 2.87
N ILE A 52 -8.35 -11.54 3.42
CA ILE A 52 -8.21 -13.00 3.57
C ILE A 52 -7.70 -13.33 4.96
N THR A 53 -8.08 -14.50 5.46
CA THR A 53 -7.62 -15.00 6.76
C THR A 53 -6.32 -15.80 6.62
N PRO A 54 -5.38 -15.70 7.57
CA PRO A 54 -4.19 -16.55 7.59
C PRO A 54 -4.56 -18.02 7.81
N THR A 55 -3.69 -18.92 7.35
CA THR A 55 -3.78 -20.36 7.67
C THR A 55 -3.24 -20.60 9.07
N THR A 56 -2.11 -19.96 9.43
CA THR A 56 -1.52 -19.98 10.77
C THR A 56 -0.87 -18.63 11.08
N GLY A 57 -0.54 -18.43 12.36
CA GLY A 57 0.07 -17.18 12.81
C GLY A 57 -0.94 -16.07 13.09
N SER A 58 -0.45 -14.89 13.38
CA SER A 58 -1.33 -13.77 13.77
C SER A 58 -0.81 -12.43 13.27
N ILE A 59 -1.75 -11.47 13.14
CA ILE A 59 -1.51 -10.06 12.89
C ILE A 59 -2.09 -9.30 14.07
N ARG A 60 -1.27 -8.45 14.71
CA ARG A 60 -1.67 -7.64 15.86
C ARG A 60 -1.36 -6.17 15.59
N PHE A 61 -2.23 -5.31 16.08
CA PHE A 61 -2.03 -3.85 16.09
C PHE A 61 -2.01 -3.38 17.55
N ASP A 62 -0.94 -2.72 17.99
CA ASP A 62 -0.72 -2.28 19.38
C ASP A 62 -0.94 -3.44 20.38
N GLY A 63 -0.44 -4.62 20.06
CA GLY A 63 -0.57 -5.85 20.87
C GLY A 63 -1.92 -6.57 20.76
N THR A 64 -2.95 -5.94 20.20
CA THR A 64 -4.30 -6.54 20.06
C THR A 64 -4.42 -7.28 18.73
N PRO A 65 -4.85 -8.55 18.73
CA PRO A 65 -5.09 -9.30 17.49
C PRO A 65 -6.10 -8.58 16.59
N ARG A 66 -5.85 -8.54 15.27
CA ARG A 66 -6.75 -7.91 14.30
C ARG A 66 -8.20 -8.41 14.44
N ALA A 67 -8.38 -9.71 14.62
CA ALA A 67 -9.70 -10.33 14.74
C ALA A 67 -10.46 -9.94 16.03
N ALA A 68 -9.75 -9.50 17.08
CA ALA A 68 -10.32 -9.13 18.36
C ALA A 68 -10.52 -7.62 18.54
N ARG A 69 -10.12 -6.81 17.55
CA ARG A 69 -10.24 -5.35 17.64
C ARG A 69 -11.65 -4.92 17.32
N LEU A 70 -12.30 -4.21 18.26
CA LEU A 70 -13.61 -3.58 18.07
C LEU A 70 -13.58 -2.52 16.96
N SER A 71 -12.42 -1.85 16.77
CA SER A 71 -12.13 -1.00 15.62
C SER A 71 -10.84 -1.45 14.98
N ALA A 72 -10.91 -2.13 13.84
CA ALA A 72 -9.73 -2.41 13.03
C ALA A 72 -9.11 -1.07 12.55
N PRO A 73 -7.76 -0.99 12.35
CA PRO A 73 -7.16 0.20 11.80
C PRO A 73 -7.79 0.54 10.45
N ARG A 74 -8.03 1.82 10.21
CA ARG A 74 -8.51 2.28 8.91
C ARG A 74 -7.44 1.97 7.87
N THR A 75 -7.74 1.07 6.97
CA THR A 75 -6.78 0.60 5.97
C THR A 75 -7.14 1.16 4.61
N GLY A 76 -6.23 1.94 4.03
CA GLY A 76 -6.27 2.31 2.61
C GLY A 76 -5.58 1.21 1.81
N LEU A 77 -6.21 0.75 0.73
CA LEU A 77 -5.69 -0.29 -0.14
C LEU A 77 -5.76 0.16 -1.60
N LEU A 78 -4.64 0.09 -2.31
CA LEU A 78 -4.55 0.21 -3.76
C LEU A 78 -4.04 -1.12 -4.31
N MET A 79 -4.87 -1.73 -5.14
CA MET A 79 -4.54 -2.95 -5.87
C MET A 79 -5.00 -2.79 -7.32
N PRO A 80 -4.48 -3.58 -8.26
CA PRO A 80 -5.06 -3.66 -9.60
C PRO A 80 -6.56 -3.96 -9.51
N GLY A 81 -7.41 -3.13 -10.19
CA GLY A 81 -8.85 -3.18 -10.02
C GLY A 81 -9.31 -2.31 -8.84
N ASP A 82 -8.96 -1.03 -8.86
CA ASP A 82 -9.31 -0.03 -7.85
C ASP A 82 -10.75 -0.21 -7.32
N HIS A 83 -10.94 -0.21 -6.04
CA HIS A 83 -12.24 -0.38 -5.39
C HIS A 83 -13.08 0.92 -5.43
N LEU A 84 -13.21 1.53 -6.62
CA LEU A 84 -14.05 2.67 -6.89
C LEU A 84 -15.34 2.22 -7.61
N TYR A 85 -16.40 2.98 -7.46
CA TYR A 85 -17.71 2.66 -8.07
C TYR A 85 -17.86 3.38 -9.39
N ASP A 86 -17.84 2.64 -10.50
CA ASP A 86 -17.87 3.14 -11.87
C ASP A 86 -19.14 3.94 -12.19
N ASN A 87 -20.26 3.54 -11.60
CA ASN A 87 -21.58 4.15 -11.80
C ASN A 87 -21.85 5.35 -10.89
N LEU A 88 -20.90 5.76 -10.08
CA LEU A 88 -20.95 6.99 -9.31
C LEU A 88 -20.03 8.05 -9.92
N THR A 89 -20.40 9.31 -9.79
CA THR A 89 -19.51 10.42 -10.14
C THR A 89 -18.33 10.50 -9.18
N VAL A 90 -17.29 11.24 -9.56
CA VAL A 90 -16.10 11.47 -8.73
C VAL A 90 -16.47 11.99 -7.34
N ARG A 91 -17.38 12.99 -7.25
CA ARG A 91 -17.86 13.51 -5.96
C ARG A 91 -18.69 12.51 -5.18
N GLU A 92 -19.58 11.78 -5.85
CA GLU A 92 -20.43 10.75 -5.22
C GLU A 92 -19.59 9.61 -4.65
N ASN A 93 -18.52 9.17 -5.34
CA ASN A 93 -17.59 8.19 -4.80
C ASN A 93 -16.99 8.64 -3.47
N LEU A 94 -16.45 9.86 -3.40
CA LEU A 94 -15.86 10.37 -2.15
C LEU A 94 -16.92 10.51 -1.06
N ARG A 95 -18.12 11.02 -1.39
CA ARG A 95 -19.25 11.12 -0.45
C ARG A 95 -19.67 9.75 0.08
N PHE A 96 -19.75 8.75 -0.79
CA PHE A 96 -20.10 7.38 -0.43
C PHE A 96 -19.10 6.80 0.58
N PHE A 97 -17.79 6.90 0.30
CA PHE A 97 -16.77 6.41 1.22
C PHE A 97 -16.78 7.16 2.56
N LEU A 98 -16.92 8.48 2.56
CA LEU A 98 -17.04 9.24 3.80
C LEU A 98 -18.23 8.79 4.63
N SER A 99 -19.40 8.60 3.99
CA SER A 99 -20.60 8.08 4.65
C SER A 99 -20.39 6.67 5.23
N LEU A 100 -19.73 5.78 4.47
CA LEU A 100 -19.45 4.40 4.90
C LEU A 100 -18.59 4.36 6.17
N TYR A 101 -17.67 5.33 6.31
CA TYR A 101 -16.80 5.45 7.49
C TYR A 101 -17.34 6.42 8.56
N GLY A 102 -18.61 6.86 8.43
CA GLY A 102 -19.23 7.78 9.39
C GLY A 102 -18.59 9.16 9.47
N GLN A 103 -17.88 9.57 8.40
CA GLN A 103 -17.19 10.85 8.34
C GLN A 103 -18.08 11.95 7.75
N PRO A 104 -17.92 13.22 8.18
CA PRO A 104 -18.60 14.34 7.56
C PRO A 104 -18.34 14.42 6.04
N SER A 105 -19.39 14.56 5.23
CA SER A 105 -19.29 14.61 3.77
C SER A 105 -19.57 16.00 3.19
N ALA A 106 -19.05 17.05 3.85
CA ALA A 106 -19.22 18.42 3.39
C ALA A 106 -18.61 18.62 1.99
N LEU A 107 -19.39 19.21 1.07
CA LEU A 107 -18.96 19.41 -0.32
C LEU A 107 -17.63 20.17 -0.43
N ARG A 108 -17.42 21.18 0.42
CA ARG A 108 -16.16 21.93 0.47
C ARG A 108 -14.94 21.06 0.73
N MET A 109 -15.04 20.07 1.62
CA MET A 109 -13.93 19.15 1.93
C MET A 109 -13.63 18.25 0.73
N ILE A 110 -14.67 17.75 0.08
CA ILE A 110 -14.56 16.91 -1.11
C ILE A 110 -13.89 17.71 -2.24
N ASP A 111 -14.39 18.93 -2.51
CA ASP A 111 -13.87 19.78 -3.60
C ASP A 111 -12.41 20.21 -3.31
N ALA A 112 -12.04 20.49 -2.07
CA ALA A 112 -10.66 20.77 -1.70
C ALA A 112 -9.74 19.55 -1.99
N ALA A 113 -10.15 18.35 -1.57
CA ALA A 113 -9.37 17.13 -1.84
C ALA A 113 -9.26 16.83 -3.34
N LEU A 114 -10.31 17.08 -4.12
CA LEU A 114 -10.30 16.93 -5.58
C LEU A 114 -9.38 17.94 -6.25
N ASN A 115 -9.35 19.18 -5.76
CA ASN A 115 -8.46 20.22 -6.28
C ASN A 115 -6.98 19.83 -6.09
N GLU A 116 -6.62 19.30 -4.93
CA GLU A 116 -5.25 18.86 -4.62
C GLU A 116 -4.74 17.74 -5.53
N VAL A 117 -5.64 16.96 -6.12
CA VAL A 117 -5.30 15.87 -7.05
C VAL A 117 -5.62 16.21 -8.51
N ALA A 118 -5.94 17.47 -8.81
CA ALA A 118 -6.31 17.98 -10.14
C ALA A 118 -7.52 17.24 -10.78
N LEU A 119 -8.55 16.96 -9.96
CA LEU A 119 -9.80 16.33 -10.40
C LEU A 119 -11.07 17.17 -10.13
N LEU A 120 -10.93 18.41 -9.65
CA LEU A 120 -12.07 19.26 -9.28
C LEU A 120 -13.05 19.45 -10.44
N GLU A 121 -12.54 19.79 -11.64
CA GLU A 121 -13.33 20.01 -12.87
C GLU A 121 -14.05 18.75 -13.35
N ARG A 122 -13.61 17.58 -12.90
CA ARG A 122 -14.20 16.29 -13.24
C ARG A 122 -15.14 15.75 -12.16
N GLY A 123 -15.45 16.55 -11.15
CA GLY A 123 -16.26 16.16 -10.00
C GLY A 123 -17.64 15.57 -10.34
N ALA A 124 -18.26 16.00 -11.46
CA ALA A 124 -19.54 15.49 -11.98
C ALA A 124 -19.39 14.34 -13.00
N GLN A 125 -18.16 13.96 -13.37
CA GLN A 125 -17.91 12.88 -14.33
C GLN A 125 -18.04 11.52 -13.62
N PHE A 126 -18.63 10.53 -14.29
CA PHE A 126 -18.65 9.15 -13.80
C PHE A 126 -17.24 8.56 -13.72
N VAL A 127 -16.95 7.81 -12.66
CA VAL A 127 -15.64 7.20 -12.43
C VAL A 127 -15.30 6.19 -13.53
N GLY A 128 -16.28 5.48 -14.08
CA GLY A 128 -16.09 4.58 -15.23
C GLY A 128 -15.45 5.24 -16.46
N ASN A 129 -15.56 6.57 -16.60
CA ASN A 129 -14.99 7.35 -17.71
C ASN A 129 -13.61 7.92 -17.40
N LEU A 130 -13.04 7.65 -16.22
CA LEU A 130 -11.70 8.11 -15.85
C LEU A 130 -10.61 7.18 -16.39
N SER A 131 -9.47 7.75 -16.77
CA SER A 131 -8.27 6.96 -17.01
C SER A 131 -7.77 6.29 -15.71
N SER A 132 -6.96 5.24 -15.84
CA SER A 132 -6.36 4.55 -14.69
C SER A 132 -5.56 5.50 -13.78
N GLY A 133 -4.81 6.45 -14.36
CA GLY A 133 -4.10 7.47 -13.61
C GLY A 133 -5.03 8.41 -12.84
N MET A 134 -6.16 8.84 -13.45
CA MET A 134 -7.17 9.66 -12.77
C MET A 134 -7.86 8.88 -11.64
N ARG A 135 -8.11 7.59 -11.80
CA ARG A 135 -8.67 6.72 -10.77
C ARG A 135 -7.71 6.59 -9.58
N CYS A 136 -6.39 6.46 -9.84
CA CYS A 136 -5.38 6.49 -8.79
C CYS A 136 -5.38 7.84 -8.04
N ARG A 137 -5.44 8.98 -8.75
CA ARG A 137 -5.57 10.32 -8.13
C ARG A 137 -6.83 10.43 -7.27
N LEU A 138 -7.96 9.87 -7.71
CA LEU A 138 -9.21 9.82 -6.93
C LEU A 138 -9.03 8.97 -5.66
N SER A 139 -8.29 7.86 -5.73
CA SER A 139 -7.95 7.05 -4.56
C SER A 139 -7.07 7.82 -3.57
N ILE A 140 -6.13 8.64 -4.03
CA ILE A 140 -5.35 9.53 -3.17
C ILE A 140 -6.28 10.55 -2.47
N ALA A 141 -7.19 11.20 -3.19
CA ALA A 141 -8.17 12.13 -2.60
C ALA A 141 -9.04 11.44 -1.53
N LYS A 142 -9.50 10.20 -1.81
CA LYS A 142 -10.23 9.37 -0.85
C LYS A 142 -9.43 9.15 0.43
N TRP A 143 -8.15 8.77 0.33
CA TRP A 143 -7.32 8.53 1.53
C TRP A 143 -6.99 9.80 2.29
N LYS A 144 -6.80 10.94 1.62
CA LYS A 144 -6.67 12.25 2.29
C LYS A 144 -7.87 12.56 3.17
N LEU A 145 -9.07 12.23 2.70
CA LEU A 145 -10.31 12.46 3.45
C LEU A 145 -10.53 11.42 4.56
N LEU A 146 -10.22 10.15 4.31
CA LEU A 146 -10.47 9.06 5.26
C LEU A 146 -9.38 8.91 6.31
N GLN A 147 -8.19 9.48 6.10
CA GLN A 147 -7.05 9.44 7.02
C GLN A 147 -6.77 8.01 7.53
N PRO A 148 -6.30 7.11 6.68
CA PRO A 148 -6.00 5.73 7.08
C PRO A 148 -4.84 5.67 8.07
N ASP A 149 -4.85 4.64 8.93
CA ASP A 149 -3.75 4.32 9.85
C ASP A 149 -2.70 3.43 9.17
N LEU A 150 -3.11 2.70 8.12
CA LEU A 150 -2.31 1.77 7.33
C LEU A 150 -2.61 1.96 5.85
N LEU A 151 -1.59 2.18 5.02
CA LEU A 151 -1.67 2.24 3.57
C LEU A 151 -0.93 1.05 2.95
N LEU A 152 -1.64 0.30 2.11
CA LEU A 152 -1.15 -0.87 1.40
C LEU A 152 -1.29 -0.65 -0.10
N LEU A 153 -0.18 -0.69 -0.84
CA LEU A 153 -0.15 -0.43 -2.27
C LEU A 153 0.48 -1.60 -3.02
N ASP A 154 -0.21 -2.10 -4.04
CA ASP A 154 0.28 -3.15 -4.93
C ASP A 154 0.48 -2.57 -6.33
N GLU A 155 1.74 -2.44 -6.76
CA GLU A 155 2.19 -1.90 -8.06
C GLU A 155 1.59 -0.52 -8.42
N PRO A 156 1.66 0.49 -7.55
CA PRO A 156 0.94 1.75 -7.75
C PRO A 156 1.47 2.59 -8.91
N TYR A 157 2.71 2.38 -9.35
CA TYR A 157 3.34 3.17 -10.42
C TYR A 157 2.89 2.79 -11.83
N GLY A 158 2.41 1.56 -12.02
CA GLY A 158 2.10 1.00 -13.34
C GLY A 158 1.01 1.74 -14.13
N VAL A 159 0.23 2.59 -13.46
CA VAL A 159 -0.91 3.30 -14.05
C VAL A 159 -0.75 4.83 -14.05
N LEU A 160 0.35 5.35 -13.51
CA LEU A 160 0.57 6.78 -13.33
C LEU A 160 1.55 7.36 -14.36
N ASP A 161 1.28 8.58 -14.80
CA ASP A 161 2.23 9.44 -15.47
C ASP A 161 3.25 10.07 -14.48
N GLY A 162 4.25 10.77 -14.99
CA GLY A 162 5.27 11.38 -14.13
C GLY A 162 4.69 12.27 -13.04
N SER A 163 3.73 13.14 -13.38
CA SER A 163 3.09 14.05 -12.42
C SER A 163 2.23 13.30 -11.38
N GLY A 164 1.61 12.19 -11.78
CA GLY A 164 0.86 11.31 -10.89
C GLY A 164 1.77 10.57 -9.91
N ILE A 165 2.96 10.16 -10.37
CA ILE A 165 3.97 9.53 -9.51
C ILE A 165 4.47 10.51 -8.46
N ASP A 166 4.83 11.74 -8.84
CA ASP A 166 5.31 12.76 -7.90
C ASP A 166 4.24 13.10 -6.84
N LEU A 167 2.98 13.20 -7.27
CA LEU A 167 1.84 13.40 -6.36
C LEU A 167 1.70 12.23 -5.37
N LEU A 168 1.79 10.99 -5.84
CA LEU A 168 1.70 9.80 -4.99
C LEU A 168 2.85 9.77 -3.99
N GLU A 169 4.09 9.97 -4.44
CA GLU A 169 5.27 9.93 -3.56
C GLU A 169 5.22 11.03 -2.50
N ALA A 170 4.83 12.26 -2.86
CA ALA A 170 4.65 13.35 -1.92
C ALA A 170 3.56 13.01 -0.89
N PHE A 171 2.44 12.43 -1.34
CA PHE A 171 1.37 11.97 -0.46
C PHE A 171 1.87 10.89 0.51
N LEU A 172 2.58 9.87 0.03
CA LEU A 172 3.07 8.77 0.87
C LEU A 172 4.09 9.23 1.91
N ARG A 173 5.02 10.14 1.54
CA ARG A 173 5.95 10.75 2.51
C ARG A 173 5.20 11.49 3.61
N HIS A 174 4.27 12.35 3.21
CA HIS A 174 3.44 13.09 4.17
C HIS A 174 2.64 12.15 5.11
N GLN A 175 2.10 11.05 4.60
CA GLN A 175 1.41 10.08 5.43
C GLN A 175 2.36 9.41 6.45
N ALA A 176 3.56 9.00 6.02
CA ALA A 176 4.56 8.41 6.91
C ALA A 176 5.03 9.40 7.99
N GLU A 177 5.29 10.66 7.64
CA GLU A 177 5.64 11.73 8.58
C GLU A 177 4.54 11.96 9.63
N ASN A 178 3.27 11.71 9.28
CA ASN A 178 2.13 11.77 10.21
C ASN A 178 1.86 10.44 10.94
N GLY A 179 2.79 9.50 10.90
CA GLY A 179 2.72 8.26 11.65
C GLY A 179 1.89 7.15 11.00
N VAL A 180 1.47 7.30 9.75
CA VAL A 180 0.81 6.22 8.99
C VAL A 180 1.83 5.17 8.60
N ILE A 181 1.51 3.90 8.79
CA ILE A 181 2.32 2.80 8.24
C ILE A 181 2.00 2.67 6.75
N VAL A 182 3.04 2.71 5.91
CA VAL A 182 2.91 2.53 4.45
C VAL A 182 3.69 1.31 4.01
N ILE A 183 3.04 0.37 3.31
CA ILE A 183 3.70 -0.80 2.71
C ILE A 183 3.38 -0.83 1.22
N MET A 184 4.40 -0.74 0.39
CA MET A 184 4.28 -0.66 -1.06
C MET A 184 5.03 -1.81 -1.73
N ALA A 185 4.29 -2.68 -2.42
CA ALA A 185 4.86 -3.68 -3.32
C ALA A 185 5.08 -3.04 -4.70
N SER A 186 6.29 -3.18 -5.25
CA SER A 186 6.59 -2.70 -6.59
C SER A 186 7.78 -3.42 -7.21
N HIS A 187 7.79 -3.49 -8.54
CA HIS A 187 8.94 -3.92 -9.34
C HIS A 187 9.86 -2.73 -9.74
N HIS A 188 9.43 -1.47 -9.55
CA HIS A 188 10.25 -0.28 -9.76
C HIS A 188 11.21 -0.04 -8.59
N VAL A 189 12.16 -0.96 -8.39
CA VAL A 189 13.00 -1.08 -7.21
C VAL A 189 13.75 0.21 -6.88
N SER A 190 14.47 0.82 -7.87
CA SER A 190 15.24 2.04 -7.67
C SER A 190 14.41 3.21 -7.13
N ARG A 191 13.20 3.36 -7.65
CA ARG A 191 12.30 4.42 -7.24
C ARG A 191 11.78 4.20 -5.82
N VAL A 192 11.30 2.97 -5.54
CA VAL A 192 10.75 2.61 -4.24
C VAL A 192 11.80 2.76 -3.13
N LEU A 193 13.04 2.33 -3.38
CA LEU A 193 14.13 2.45 -2.40
C LEU A 193 14.55 3.90 -2.11
N LYS A 194 14.39 4.81 -3.08
CA LYS A 194 14.61 6.25 -2.81
C LYS A 194 13.56 6.80 -1.86
N LEU A 195 12.33 6.31 -1.97
CA LEU A 195 11.18 6.76 -1.18
C LEU A 195 11.15 6.13 0.22
N CYS A 196 11.40 4.81 0.32
CA CYS A 196 11.16 4.03 1.52
C CYS A 196 12.27 4.16 2.57
N SER A 197 11.87 4.03 3.85
CA SER A 197 12.78 3.99 5.01
C SER A 197 13.23 2.58 5.35
N ARG A 198 12.58 1.53 4.81
CA ARG A 198 12.84 0.12 5.10
C ARG A 198 12.54 -0.75 3.90
N ALA A 199 13.27 -1.83 3.72
CA ALA A 199 13.04 -2.81 2.67
C ALA A 199 12.80 -4.21 3.25
N LEU A 200 11.78 -4.88 2.71
CA LEU A 200 11.45 -6.28 2.95
C LEU A 200 11.54 -7.04 1.62
N ILE A 201 12.26 -8.17 1.57
CA ILE A 201 12.29 -9.02 0.38
C ILE A 201 11.61 -10.35 0.68
N LEU A 202 10.63 -10.69 -0.14
CA LEU A 202 9.99 -11.99 -0.14
C LEU A 202 10.54 -12.89 -1.25
N LYS A 203 10.82 -14.15 -0.91
CA LYS A 203 11.18 -15.23 -1.85
C LYS A 203 10.39 -16.48 -1.48
N GLN A 204 9.59 -17.01 -2.41
CA GLN A 204 8.79 -18.23 -2.20
C GLN A 204 7.98 -18.21 -0.89
N GLY A 205 7.33 -17.07 -0.63
CA GLY A 205 6.50 -16.85 0.55
C GLY A 205 7.26 -16.58 1.86
N ARG A 206 8.60 -16.60 1.87
CA ARG A 206 9.42 -16.33 3.06
C ARG A 206 10.05 -14.96 3.02
N LEU A 207 10.20 -14.35 4.18
CA LEU A 207 10.97 -13.13 4.35
C LEU A 207 12.48 -13.49 4.36
N THR A 208 13.22 -13.00 3.37
CA THR A 208 14.65 -13.25 3.22
C THR A 208 15.51 -12.05 3.56
N PHE A 209 14.93 -10.85 3.60
CA PHE A 209 15.60 -9.62 3.93
C PHE A 209 14.65 -8.67 4.67
N ASN A 210 15.15 -7.97 5.69
CA ASN A 210 14.42 -7.01 6.49
C ASN A 210 15.40 -6.02 7.12
N GLU A 211 15.61 -4.88 6.49
CA GLU A 211 16.51 -3.86 7.00
C GLU A 211 15.94 -2.44 6.86
N ALA A 212 16.21 -1.61 7.86
CA ALA A 212 16.01 -0.17 7.77
C ALA A 212 17.07 0.45 6.84
N LYS A 213 16.73 1.57 6.21
CA LYS A 213 17.62 2.29 5.29
C LYS A 213 18.88 2.76 6.01
N GLN A 214 19.99 2.11 5.70
CA GLN A 214 21.34 2.63 5.96
C GLN A 214 21.88 3.12 4.63
N GLN A 215 22.43 4.32 4.57
CA GLN A 215 23.08 4.81 3.34
C GLN A 215 24.55 4.46 3.37
N PRO A 216 25.12 3.82 2.29
CA PRO A 216 24.42 3.20 1.17
C PRO A 216 23.75 1.87 1.56
N TRP A 217 22.84 1.34 0.74
CA TRP A 217 22.18 0.03 0.93
C TRP A 217 23.14 -1.15 0.66
N THR A 218 24.26 -1.24 1.38
CA THR A 218 25.38 -2.17 1.07
C THR A 218 25.01 -3.65 1.20
N SER A 219 24.10 -3.99 2.11
CA SER A 219 23.60 -5.37 2.26
C SER A 219 22.48 -5.70 1.29
N PHE A 220 21.73 -4.70 0.86
CA PHE A 220 20.62 -4.84 -0.09
C PHE A 220 21.10 -5.29 -1.46
N ASP A 221 22.19 -4.72 -1.98
CA ASP A 221 22.74 -5.06 -3.30
C ASP A 221 23.07 -6.54 -3.42
N ARG A 222 23.58 -7.16 -2.33
CA ARG A 222 23.86 -8.59 -2.27
C ARG A 222 22.58 -9.42 -2.24
N ALA A 223 21.61 -9.05 -1.40
CA ALA A 223 20.36 -9.78 -1.25
C ALA A 223 19.46 -9.65 -2.49
N PHE A 224 19.52 -8.51 -3.18
CA PHE A 224 18.71 -8.22 -4.37
C PHE A 224 19.37 -8.64 -5.67
N GLY A 225 20.70 -8.65 -5.75
CA GLY A 225 21.46 -9.13 -6.92
C GLY A 225 21.14 -10.56 -7.33
N GLU A 226 20.69 -11.39 -6.39
CA GLU A 226 20.20 -12.76 -6.66
C GLU A 226 18.85 -12.80 -7.40
N PHE A 227 18.13 -11.66 -7.55
CA PHE A 227 16.78 -11.58 -8.15
C PHE A 227 16.74 -10.86 -9.49
N LEU A 228 17.84 -10.17 -9.86
CA LEU A 228 17.92 -9.53 -11.16
C LEU A 228 18.09 -10.61 -12.25
N PRO A 229 17.39 -10.51 -13.40
CA PRO A 229 17.71 -11.30 -14.57
C PRO A 229 19.19 -11.10 -14.90
N HIS A 230 19.89 -12.18 -15.29
CA HIS A 230 21.30 -12.13 -15.65
C HIS A 230 21.53 -11.03 -16.71
N GLY A 231 22.18 -9.93 -16.34
CA GLY A 231 22.54 -8.82 -17.23
C GLY A 231 22.05 -7.44 -16.79
N GLU A 232 21.07 -7.32 -15.91
CA GLU A 232 20.67 -6.03 -15.35
C GLU A 232 21.50 -5.71 -14.10
N ARG A 233 22.39 -4.71 -14.20
CA ARG A 233 23.05 -4.12 -13.05
C ARG A 233 22.15 -3.01 -12.49
N TRP A 234 21.84 -3.10 -11.23
CA TRP A 234 21.31 -2.01 -10.44
C TRP A 234 22.34 -0.85 -10.48
N SER A 235 21.94 0.31 -10.99
CA SER A 235 22.71 1.56 -10.86
C SER A 235 22.15 2.33 -9.67
N SER A 236 22.94 2.40 -8.61
CA SER A 236 22.71 3.18 -7.38
C SER A 236 22.49 4.67 -7.66
#